data_4b6bde1bb94dabe6a20aad15ceae7fec
#
_entry.id   4b6bde1bb94dabe6a20aad15ceae7fec
#
_cell.length_a   1.000
_cell.length_b   1.000
_cell.length_c   1.000
_cell.angle_alpha   90.00
_cell.angle_beta   90.00
_cell.angle_gamma   90.00
#
_symmetry.space_group_name_H-M   'P 1'
#
loop_
_entity.id
_entity.type
_entity.pdbx_description
1 polymer ?
#
loop_
_entity_poly.entity_id
_entity_poly.type
_entity_poly.pdbx_seq_one_letter_code
_entity_poly.pdbx_strand_id
1 'polypeptide(L)'
;MKIVRLATLAMPLLLASCSVLRPTASAPVTQTQSKDAFSAYIAKYNVMAVEQMKKYGISASITLAQGLLESDAGRSTLATKCNNHFGIKCHSDWKGRKMYHDDDERQECFRCYSDADDSFRDHSLFLVNGARYQSLFKLGTTDYKGWAKGLKAAGYATSPTYADKLIELIERYGLDRYDRNGAARLKPGQLPHQPLLVNGQRCVRLREGETLKDIAREYGMQLSLLRRFNEVERKFVPPAGTLVYLERKKSRADREHRTYVVKKGDSLWSISQQFGVRIKPLANRNHLSDENPLSVGMTLLLR
;
A
#
# COMPACT_ATOMS: atom_id res chain seq x y z
N MET A 1 -32.14 -36.29 -75.73
CA MET A 1 -31.03 -36.15 -76.68
C MET A 1 -30.76 -34.68 -76.92
N LYS A 2 -29.77 -34.10 -76.22
CA LYS A 2 -29.09 -32.84 -76.59
C LYS A 2 -27.82 -32.73 -75.78
N ILE A 3 -26.73 -32.65 -76.44
CA ILE A 3 -25.35 -32.61 -76.03
C ILE A 3 -25.09 -31.24 -75.46
N VAL A 4 -24.50 -31.16 -74.26
CA VAL A 4 -23.98 -29.90 -73.68
C VAL A 4 -22.45 -30.01 -73.61
N ARG A 5 -21.80 -29.08 -74.28
CA ARG A 5 -20.34 -28.93 -74.39
C ARG A 5 -19.76 -28.43 -73.10
N LEU A 6 -18.70 -29.05 -72.64
CA LEU A 6 -17.82 -28.50 -71.57
C LEU A 6 -17.05 -27.26 -72.12
N ALA A 7 -17.14 -26.19 -71.43
CA ALA A 7 -16.26 -25.05 -71.61
C ALA A 7 -15.35 -24.96 -70.36
N THR A 8 -14.06 -25.21 -70.59
CA THR A 8 -12.99 -25.02 -69.61
C THR A 8 -12.68 -23.53 -69.47
N LEU A 9 -12.98 -22.96 -68.36
CA LEU A 9 -12.55 -21.60 -67.99
C LEU A 9 -11.35 -21.70 -67.01
N ALA A 10 -10.21 -21.19 -67.44
CA ALA A 10 -9.02 -21.05 -66.64
C ALA A 10 -9.22 -19.91 -65.65
N MET A 11 -9.09 -20.20 -64.38
CA MET A 11 -9.19 -19.22 -63.27
C MET A 11 -7.77 -18.79 -62.88
N PRO A 12 -7.45 -17.50 -62.83
CA PRO A 12 -6.16 -17.04 -62.34
C PRO A 12 -6.08 -17.17 -60.81
N LEU A 13 -4.98 -17.72 -60.35
CA LEU A 13 -4.62 -17.77 -58.93
C LEU A 13 -4.35 -16.35 -58.40
N LEU A 14 -5.29 -15.77 -57.67
CA LEU A 14 -5.06 -14.60 -56.86
C LEU A 14 -4.45 -15.07 -55.52
N LEU A 15 -3.14 -14.79 -55.35
CA LEU A 15 -2.44 -14.89 -54.08
C LEU A 15 -3.01 -13.84 -53.11
N ALA A 16 -3.96 -14.26 -52.25
CA ALA A 16 -4.42 -13.45 -51.13
C ALA A 16 -3.32 -13.44 -50.07
N SER A 17 -2.62 -12.33 -49.97
CA SER A 17 -1.70 -12.01 -48.85
C SER A 17 -2.50 -11.95 -47.58
N CYS A 18 -2.44 -13.00 -46.76
CA CYS A 18 -2.97 -13.00 -45.41
C CYS A 18 -2.06 -12.09 -44.53
N SER A 19 -2.42 -10.82 -44.41
CA SER A 19 -1.87 -9.96 -43.37
C SER A 19 -2.37 -10.47 -42.02
N VAL A 20 -1.50 -11.20 -41.34
CA VAL A 20 -1.67 -11.57 -39.94
C VAL A 20 -1.72 -10.28 -39.13
N LEU A 21 -2.91 -9.83 -38.76
CA LEU A 21 -3.11 -8.84 -37.73
C LEU A 21 -2.50 -9.37 -36.44
N ARG A 22 -1.29 -8.91 -36.09
CA ARG A 22 -0.71 -9.07 -34.77
C ARG A 22 -1.67 -8.42 -33.78
N PRO A 23 -2.13 -9.11 -32.72
CA PRO A 23 -2.82 -8.46 -31.65
C PRO A 23 -1.85 -7.46 -31.03
N THR A 24 -2.17 -6.18 -31.12
CA THR A 24 -1.50 -5.13 -30.36
C THR A 24 -1.65 -5.48 -28.90
N ALA A 25 -0.55 -5.89 -28.28
CA ALA A 25 -0.50 -6.09 -26.85
C ALA A 25 -0.94 -4.79 -26.18
N SER A 26 -2.10 -4.82 -25.55
CA SER A 26 -2.57 -3.74 -24.69
C SER A 26 -1.52 -3.52 -23.61
N ALA A 27 -0.90 -2.35 -23.60
CA ALA A 27 0.09 -1.98 -22.60
C ALA A 27 -0.51 -2.15 -21.19
N PRO A 28 0.29 -2.58 -20.19
CA PRO A 28 -0.18 -2.69 -18.81
C PRO A 28 -0.23 -1.30 -18.16
N VAL A 29 -1.23 -0.50 -18.55
CA VAL A 29 -1.39 0.90 -18.08
C VAL A 29 -2.02 0.99 -16.70
N THR A 30 -2.61 -0.09 -16.17
CA THR A 30 -3.52 0.01 -15.03
C THR A 30 -2.85 -0.03 -13.64
N GLN A 31 -1.72 -0.69 -13.47
CA GLN A 31 -1.13 -0.86 -12.12
C GLN A 31 -0.33 0.35 -11.62
N THR A 32 0.34 1.09 -12.50
CA THR A 32 1.16 2.25 -12.11
C THR A 32 0.28 3.46 -11.80
N GLN A 33 -0.77 3.70 -12.58
CA GLN A 33 -1.73 4.80 -12.35
C GLN A 33 -2.58 4.60 -11.09
N SER A 34 -2.95 3.36 -10.75
CA SER A 34 -3.69 3.09 -9.53
C SER A 34 -2.83 3.31 -8.27
N LYS A 35 -1.57 2.90 -8.27
CA LYS A 35 -0.64 3.12 -7.16
C LYS A 35 -0.42 4.61 -6.88
N ASP A 36 -0.35 5.42 -7.91
CA ASP A 36 -0.18 6.86 -7.79
C ASP A 36 -1.43 7.54 -7.21
N ALA A 37 -2.63 7.15 -7.64
CA ALA A 37 -3.89 7.65 -7.13
C ALA A 37 -4.11 7.33 -5.63
N PHE A 38 -3.75 6.11 -5.19
CA PHE A 38 -3.83 5.74 -3.78
C PHE A 38 -2.87 6.56 -2.92
N SER A 39 -1.64 6.74 -3.37
CA SER A 39 -0.66 7.58 -2.68
C SER A 39 -1.09 9.05 -2.62
N ALA A 40 -1.68 9.58 -3.68
CA ALA A 40 -2.22 10.93 -3.74
C ALA A 40 -3.40 11.11 -2.77
N TYR A 41 -4.31 10.13 -2.70
CA TYR A 41 -5.41 10.13 -1.74
C TYR A 41 -4.91 10.16 -0.29
N ILE A 42 -3.95 9.29 0.04
CA ILE A 42 -3.34 9.25 1.37
C ILE A 42 -2.69 10.59 1.71
N ALA A 43 -1.91 11.16 0.79
CA ALA A 43 -1.27 12.47 0.99
C ALA A 43 -2.28 13.57 1.27
N LYS A 44 -3.43 13.54 0.58
CA LYS A 44 -4.50 14.53 0.71
C LYS A 44 -5.27 14.42 2.02
N TYR A 45 -5.57 13.19 2.47
CA TYR A 45 -6.55 12.97 3.55
C TYR A 45 -5.96 12.45 4.87
N ASN A 46 -4.64 12.23 4.96
CA ASN A 46 -4.04 11.70 6.20
C ASN A 46 -4.23 12.61 7.42
N VAL A 47 -4.14 13.93 7.24
CA VAL A 47 -4.34 14.90 8.33
C VAL A 47 -5.77 14.78 8.87
N MET A 48 -6.75 14.76 7.97
CA MET A 48 -8.16 14.62 8.29
C MET A 48 -8.45 13.31 9.06
N ALA A 49 -7.92 12.18 8.57
CA ALA A 49 -8.08 10.89 9.26
C ALA A 49 -7.49 10.89 10.67
N VAL A 50 -6.33 11.55 10.86
CA VAL A 50 -5.71 11.71 12.18
C VAL A 50 -6.54 12.62 13.10
N GLU A 51 -7.14 13.68 12.57
CA GLU A 51 -8.05 14.55 13.32
C GLU A 51 -9.29 13.80 13.78
N GLN A 52 -9.88 12.96 12.89
CA GLN A 52 -10.99 12.09 13.27
C GLN A 52 -10.57 11.09 14.35
N MET A 53 -9.38 10.48 14.24
CA MET A 53 -8.85 9.58 15.27
C MET A 53 -8.74 10.29 16.63
N LYS A 54 -8.15 11.49 16.67
CA LYS A 54 -8.00 12.26 17.91
C LYS A 54 -9.34 12.63 18.55
N LYS A 55 -10.33 12.94 17.73
CA LYS A 55 -11.65 13.39 18.18
C LYS A 55 -12.57 12.25 18.59
N TYR A 56 -12.52 11.15 17.86
CA TYR A 56 -13.51 10.08 17.98
C TYR A 56 -12.94 8.72 18.38
N GLY A 57 -11.62 8.58 18.48
CA GLY A 57 -10.96 7.32 18.90
C GLY A 57 -10.94 6.22 17.84
N ILE A 58 -11.22 6.53 16.58
CA ILE A 58 -11.17 5.57 15.46
C ILE A 58 -9.76 5.59 14.89
N SER A 59 -9.17 4.40 14.64
CA SER A 59 -7.85 4.27 14.02
C SER A 59 -7.76 5.08 12.70
N ALA A 60 -6.76 5.95 12.56
CA ALA A 60 -6.58 6.75 11.35
C ALA A 60 -6.27 5.89 10.13
N SER A 61 -5.51 4.81 10.33
CA SER A 61 -5.21 3.83 9.28
C SER A 61 -6.47 3.13 8.78
N ILE A 62 -7.41 2.81 9.65
CA ILE A 62 -8.72 2.24 9.30
C ILE A 62 -9.54 3.24 8.49
N THR A 63 -9.64 4.49 8.96
CA THR A 63 -10.37 5.55 8.24
C THR A 63 -9.81 5.75 6.84
N LEU A 64 -8.47 5.80 6.69
CA LEU A 64 -7.82 5.91 5.38
C LEU A 64 -8.06 4.68 4.50
N ALA A 65 -7.93 3.48 5.05
CA ALA A 65 -8.13 2.24 4.28
C ALA A 65 -9.57 2.09 3.80
N GLN A 66 -10.56 2.44 4.64
CA GLN A 66 -11.96 2.49 4.24
C GLN A 66 -12.17 3.53 3.15
N GLY A 67 -11.69 4.76 3.32
CA GLY A 67 -11.80 5.79 2.30
C GLY A 67 -11.17 5.39 0.97
N LEU A 68 -10.01 4.72 0.97
CA LEU A 68 -9.39 4.17 -0.24
C LEU A 68 -10.26 3.11 -0.91
N LEU A 69 -10.79 2.17 -0.11
CA LEU A 69 -11.55 1.03 -0.60
C LEU A 69 -12.92 1.45 -1.14
N GLU A 70 -13.69 2.20 -0.34
CA GLU A 70 -15.08 2.57 -0.64
C GLU A 70 -15.18 3.62 -1.76
N SER A 71 -14.17 4.48 -1.91
CA SER A 71 -14.19 5.56 -2.90
C SER A 71 -13.34 5.31 -4.13
N ASP A 72 -12.71 4.13 -4.27
CA ASP A 72 -11.67 3.92 -5.30
C ASP A 72 -10.63 5.04 -5.28
N ALA A 73 -10.04 5.30 -4.10
CA ALA A 73 -9.10 6.40 -3.88
C ALA A 73 -9.67 7.79 -4.31
N GLY A 74 -10.94 8.03 -4.05
CA GLY A 74 -11.63 9.29 -4.34
C GLY A 74 -12.10 9.45 -5.79
N ARG A 75 -12.04 8.41 -6.61
CA ARG A 75 -12.40 8.44 -8.04
C ARG A 75 -13.82 7.94 -8.31
N SER A 76 -14.46 7.28 -7.34
CA SER A 76 -15.82 6.80 -7.50
C SER A 76 -16.81 7.94 -7.80
N THR A 77 -17.95 7.61 -8.42
CA THR A 77 -19.01 8.58 -8.70
C THR A 77 -19.51 9.26 -7.43
N LEU A 78 -19.67 8.52 -6.33
CA LEU A 78 -20.08 9.05 -5.04
C LEU A 78 -19.06 10.01 -4.45
N ALA A 79 -17.76 9.69 -4.54
CA ALA A 79 -16.71 10.57 -4.04
C ALA A 79 -16.60 11.86 -4.88
N THR A 80 -16.65 11.75 -6.21
CA THR A 80 -16.43 12.90 -7.11
C THR A 80 -17.62 13.84 -7.21
N LYS A 81 -18.86 13.34 -7.18
CA LYS A 81 -20.09 14.15 -7.34
C LYS A 81 -20.72 14.54 -6.01
N CYS A 82 -20.51 13.74 -4.98
CA CYS A 82 -21.17 13.90 -3.68
C CYS A 82 -20.20 14.03 -2.50
N ASN A 83 -18.89 14.07 -2.71
CA ASN A 83 -17.88 14.02 -1.64
C ASN A 83 -18.11 12.86 -0.65
N ASN A 84 -18.81 11.81 -1.06
CA ASN A 84 -19.10 10.67 -0.20
C ASN A 84 -18.00 9.62 -0.37
N HIS A 85 -17.02 9.65 0.52
CA HIS A 85 -15.84 8.81 0.48
C HIS A 85 -16.02 7.43 1.13
N PHE A 86 -17.16 7.18 1.78
CA PHE A 86 -17.40 5.97 2.57
C PHE A 86 -18.68 5.23 2.17
N GLY A 87 -19.35 5.65 1.10
CA GLY A 87 -20.57 5.01 0.65
C GLY A 87 -21.72 5.07 1.67
N ILE A 88 -21.82 6.16 2.46
CA ILE A 88 -22.85 6.24 3.50
C ILE A 88 -24.20 6.47 2.86
N LYS A 89 -25.11 5.50 3.09
CA LYS A 89 -26.49 5.53 2.59
C LYS A 89 -27.34 6.52 3.41
N CYS A 90 -28.41 7.02 2.80
CA CYS A 90 -29.39 7.83 3.52
C CYS A 90 -30.12 6.95 4.55
N HIS A 91 -30.31 7.51 5.74
CA HIS A 91 -31.27 7.00 6.71
C HIS A 91 -32.41 7.96 6.84
N SER A 92 -33.46 7.61 7.58
CA SER A 92 -34.70 8.41 7.75
C SER A 92 -34.44 9.83 8.28
N ASP A 93 -33.36 10.04 9.00
CA ASP A 93 -32.91 11.31 9.59
C ASP A 93 -32.14 12.22 8.63
N TRP A 94 -31.71 11.72 7.46
CA TRP A 94 -30.90 12.50 6.53
C TRP A 94 -31.75 13.53 5.76
N LYS A 95 -31.50 14.81 6.00
CA LYS A 95 -32.17 15.94 5.35
C LYS A 95 -31.30 16.68 4.32
N GLY A 96 -30.02 16.26 4.16
CA GLY A 96 -29.08 16.85 3.22
C GLY A 96 -29.36 16.46 1.76
N ARG A 97 -28.48 16.90 0.86
CA ARG A 97 -28.51 16.52 -0.56
C ARG A 97 -28.38 15.00 -0.69
N LYS A 98 -28.99 14.44 -1.71
CA LYS A 98 -29.04 12.99 -1.97
C LYS A 98 -28.59 12.69 -3.38
N MET A 99 -28.02 11.51 -3.57
CA MET A 99 -27.78 10.91 -4.87
C MET A 99 -28.31 9.48 -4.86
N TYR A 100 -28.91 9.08 -5.94
CA TYR A 100 -29.36 7.70 -6.14
C TYR A 100 -28.38 6.98 -7.03
N HIS A 101 -27.95 5.82 -6.63
CA HIS A 101 -26.94 5.01 -7.33
C HIS A 101 -27.22 3.53 -7.10
N ASP A 102 -26.94 2.70 -8.09
CA ASP A 102 -27.06 1.27 -7.97
C ASP A 102 -25.84 0.71 -7.21
N ASP A 103 -26.10 -0.04 -6.14
CA ASP A 103 -25.09 -0.71 -5.31
C ASP A 103 -25.58 -2.14 -5.01
N ASP A 104 -25.83 -2.51 -3.76
CA ASP A 104 -26.42 -3.81 -3.40
C ASP A 104 -27.84 -3.95 -3.99
N GLU A 105 -28.57 -2.85 -4.05
CA GLU A 105 -29.90 -2.73 -4.68
C GLU A 105 -29.91 -1.61 -5.73
N ARG A 106 -30.95 -1.59 -6.57
CA ARG A 106 -31.13 -0.51 -7.55
C ARG A 106 -31.61 0.77 -6.86
N GLN A 107 -31.06 1.93 -7.33
CA GLN A 107 -31.51 3.26 -6.89
C GLN A 107 -31.44 3.47 -5.37
N GLU A 108 -30.40 2.97 -4.74
CA GLU A 108 -30.17 3.24 -3.33
C GLU A 108 -29.80 4.70 -3.10
N CYS A 109 -30.26 5.24 -1.99
CA CYS A 109 -30.03 6.62 -1.61
C CYS A 109 -28.71 6.78 -0.86
N PHE A 110 -27.83 7.64 -1.37
CA PHE A 110 -26.55 8.00 -0.73
C PHE A 110 -26.53 9.47 -0.32
N ARG A 111 -25.87 9.75 0.82
CA ARG A 111 -25.66 11.10 1.32
C ARG A 111 -24.71 11.88 0.40
N CYS A 112 -25.01 13.16 0.15
CA CYS A 112 -24.11 14.08 -0.53
C CYS A 112 -23.65 15.17 0.44
N TYR A 113 -22.33 15.37 0.53
CA TYR A 113 -21.70 16.32 1.44
C TYR A 113 -21.23 17.57 0.70
N SER A 114 -21.00 18.65 1.46
CA SER A 114 -20.44 19.89 0.93
C SER A 114 -18.99 19.73 0.52
N ASP A 115 -18.24 18.97 1.32
CA ASP A 115 -16.84 18.68 1.13
C ASP A 115 -16.46 17.32 1.73
N ALA A 116 -15.18 16.94 1.63
CA ALA A 116 -14.67 15.69 2.17
C ALA A 116 -14.65 15.67 3.70
N ASP A 117 -14.44 16.82 4.36
CA ASP A 117 -14.42 16.95 5.83
C ASP A 117 -15.75 16.49 6.43
N ASP A 118 -16.86 16.92 5.83
CA ASP A 118 -18.19 16.50 6.23
C ASP A 118 -18.37 14.98 6.09
N SER A 119 -17.85 14.39 5.01
CA SER A 119 -17.90 12.94 4.79
C SER A 119 -17.09 12.17 5.85
N PHE A 120 -15.88 12.60 6.14
CA PHE A 120 -15.01 11.97 7.16
C PHE A 120 -15.60 12.10 8.56
N ARG A 121 -16.19 13.27 8.87
CA ARG A 121 -16.88 13.51 10.13
C ARG A 121 -18.11 12.63 10.28
N ASP A 122 -18.95 12.56 9.25
CA ASP A 122 -20.18 11.78 9.27
C ASP A 122 -19.90 10.29 9.36
N HIS A 123 -18.86 9.79 8.66
CA HIS A 123 -18.36 8.43 8.81
C HIS A 123 -17.94 8.13 10.26
N SER A 124 -17.23 9.05 10.89
CA SER A 124 -16.83 8.88 12.29
C SER A 124 -18.03 8.84 13.22
N LEU A 125 -19.01 9.73 13.02
CA LEU A 125 -20.25 9.75 13.79
C LEU A 125 -21.11 8.51 13.54
N PHE A 126 -21.12 7.99 12.31
CA PHE A 126 -21.81 6.74 11.97
C PHE A 126 -21.28 5.56 12.79
N LEU A 127 -19.96 5.46 12.96
CA LEU A 127 -19.33 4.42 13.80
C LEU A 127 -19.58 4.67 15.29
N VAL A 128 -19.41 5.91 15.76
CA VAL A 128 -19.59 6.27 17.18
C VAL A 128 -21.03 6.04 17.64
N ASN A 129 -22.03 6.39 16.82
CA ASN A 129 -23.43 6.29 17.17
C ASN A 129 -24.03 4.91 16.90
N GLY A 130 -23.36 4.09 16.12
CA GLY A 130 -23.84 2.75 15.77
C GLY A 130 -23.63 1.76 16.90
N ALA A 131 -24.71 1.28 17.55
CA ALA A 131 -24.65 0.36 18.68
C ALA A 131 -23.80 -0.90 18.37
N ARG A 132 -23.88 -1.41 17.15
CA ARG A 132 -23.11 -2.59 16.69
C ARG A 132 -21.60 -2.38 16.65
N TYR A 133 -21.12 -1.12 16.65
CA TYR A 133 -19.70 -0.79 16.58
C TYR A 133 -19.10 -0.45 17.96
N GLN A 134 -19.89 -0.37 19.03
CA GLN A 134 -19.43 0.08 20.34
C GLN A 134 -18.30 -0.76 20.93
N SER A 135 -18.28 -2.05 20.62
CA SER A 135 -17.19 -2.96 21.09
C SER A 135 -15.82 -2.58 20.50
N LEU A 136 -15.78 -1.93 19.33
CA LEU A 136 -14.54 -1.52 18.66
C LEU A 136 -13.80 -0.44 19.44
N PHE A 137 -14.52 0.42 20.14
CA PHE A 137 -13.93 1.52 20.92
C PHE A 137 -13.21 1.06 22.20
N LYS A 138 -13.27 -0.25 22.51
CA LYS A 138 -12.42 -0.88 23.54
C LYS A 138 -11.03 -1.23 23.01
N LEU A 139 -10.85 -1.23 21.69
CA LEU A 139 -9.56 -1.46 21.03
C LEU A 139 -8.72 -0.17 21.07
N GLY A 140 -7.40 -0.31 21.17
CA GLY A 140 -6.50 0.82 20.97
C GLY A 140 -6.53 1.30 19.52
N THR A 141 -6.26 2.59 19.30
CA THR A 141 -6.20 3.16 17.93
C THR A 141 -5.09 2.55 17.09
N THR A 142 -4.09 1.91 17.69
CA THR A 142 -3.01 1.22 16.98
C THR A 142 -3.31 -0.24 16.64
N ASP A 143 -4.43 -0.78 17.12
CA ASP A 143 -4.88 -2.15 16.82
C ASP A 143 -5.74 -2.19 15.56
N TYR A 144 -5.17 -1.77 14.42
CA TYR A 144 -5.89 -1.77 13.14
C TYR A 144 -6.39 -3.16 12.73
N LYS A 145 -5.71 -4.25 13.14
CA LYS A 145 -6.16 -5.62 12.84
C LYS A 145 -7.44 -5.98 13.60
N GLY A 146 -7.48 -5.62 14.87
CA GLY A 146 -8.70 -5.76 15.69
C GLY A 146 -9.84 -4.92 15.13
N TRP A 147 -9.59 -3.67 14.77
CA TRP A 147 -10.55 -2.77 14.13
C TRP A 147 -11.11 -3.35 12.82
N ALA A 148 -10.25 -3.82 11.89
CA ALA A 148 -10.67 -4.37 10.59
C ALA A 148 -11.58 -5.60 10.76
N LYS A 149 -11.16 -6.54 11.61
CA LYS A 149 -11.95 -7.74 11.93
C LYS A 149 -13.26 -7.41 12.62
N GLY A 150 -13.22 -6.48 13.56
CA GLY A 150 -14.40 -6.05 14.29
C GLY A 150 -15.42 -5.31 13.42
N LEU A 151 -14.98 -4.46 12.48
CA LEU A 151 -15.87 -3.83 11.48
C LEU A 151 -16.58 -4.88 10.63
N LYS A 152 -15.85 -5.90 10.15
CA LYS A 152 -16.46 -7.01 9.42
C LYS A 152 -17.46 -7.78 10.27
N ALA A 153 -17.11 -8.12 11.49
CA ALA A 153 -17.99 -8.85 12.42
C ALA A 153 -19.25 -8.04 12.77
N ALA A 154 -19.12 -6.70 12.88
CA ALA A 154 -20.23 -5.80 13.12
C ALA A 154 -21.09 -5.53 11.86
N GLY A 155 -20.77 -6.16 10.71
CA GLY A 155 -21.54 -6.04 9.48
C GLY A 155 -21.40 -4.67 8.79
N TYR A 156 -20.20 -4.06 8.82
CA TYR A 156 -19.94 -2.84 8.06
C TYR A 156 -20.02 -3.10 6.56
N ALA A 157 -19.52 -4.25 6.11
CA ALA A 157 -19.60 -4.71 4.73
C ALA A 157 -19.98 -6.18 4.64
N THR A 158 -20.66 -6.56 3.57
CA THR A 158 -21.11 -7.94 3.30
C THR A 158 -19.96 -8.85 2.85
N SER A 159 -18.98 -8.32 2.12
CA SER A 159 -17.84 -9.07 1.57
C SER A 159 -17.08 -9.88 2.64
N PRO A 160 -16.86 -11.19 2.46
CA PRO A 160 -16.14 -12.03 3.42
C PRO A 160 -14.67 -11.61 3.58
N THR A 161 -14.08 -11.00 2.56
CA THR A 161 -12.67 -10.57 2.51
C THR A 161 -12.46 -9.12 2.95
N TYR A 162 -13.49 -8.44 3.48
CA TYR A 162 -13.42 -7.02 3.81
C TYR A 162 -12.27 -6.69 4.78
N ALA A 163 -12.17 -7.43 5.89
CA ALA A 163 -11.12 -7.22 6.88
C ALA A 163 -9.71 -7.41 6.29
N ASP A 164 -9.54 -8.44 5.45
CA ASP A 164 -8.24 -8.73 4.83
C ASP A 164 -7.84 -7.62 3.84
N LYS A 165 -8.80 -7.09 3.07
CA LYS A 165 -8.56 -5.96 2.17
C LYS A 165 -8.14 -4.70 2.92
N LEU A 166 -8.76 -4.38 4.05
CA LEU A 166 -8.34 -3.25 4.88
C LEU A 166 -6.93 -3.46 5.44
N ILE A 167 -6.64 -4.64 5.98
CA ILE A 167 -5.31 -4.98 6.52
C ILE A 167 -4.26 -4.90 5.40
N GLU A 168 -4.54 -5.46 4.23
CA GLU A 168 -3.64 -5.39 3.08
C GLU A 168 -3.34 -3.94 2.67
N LEU A 169 -4.35 -3.07 2.58
CA LEU A 169 -4.15 -1.66 2.26
C LEU A 169 -3.31 -0.96 3.34
N ILE A 170 -3.59 -1.21 4.61
CA ILE A 170 -2.85 -0.61 5.71
C ILE A 170 -1.38 -1.04 5.68
N GLU A 171 -1.11 -2.31 5.49
CA GLU A 171 0.26 -2.85 5.45
C GLU A 171 0.99 -2.43 4.16
N ARG A 172 0.33 -2.48 3.00
CA ARG A 172 0.88 -2.08 1.70
C ARG A 172 1.32 -0.62 1.66
N TYR A 173 0.51 0.28 2.22
CA TYR A 173 0.78 1.72 2.21
C TYR A 173 1.36 2.22 3.54
N GLY A 174 1.58 1.35 4.52
CA GLY A 174 2.12 1.69 5.83
C GLY A 174 1.26 2.69 6.58
N LEU A 175 -0.08 2.57 6.51
CA LEU A 175 -1.01 3.54 7.07
C LEU A 175 -0.99 3.54 8.61
N ASP A 176 -0.56 2.44 9.24
CA ASP A 176 -0.42 2.29 10.70
C ASP A 176 0.51 3.35 11.34
N ARG A 177 1.37 4.00 10.54
CA ARG A 177 2.18 5.14 11.01
C ARG A 177 1.34 6.31 11.51
N TYR A 178 0.15 6.51 10.91
CA TYR A 178 -0.75 7.60 11.28
C TYR A 178 -1.44 7.37 12.62
N ASP A 179 -1.54 6.12 13.07
CA ASP A 179 -2.13 5.76 14.36
C ASP A 179 -1.24 6.10 15.56
N ARG A 180 0.08 6.18 15.35
CA ARG A 180 1.07 6.31 16.42
C ARG A 180 1.36 7.76 16.81
N ASN A 181 1.54 8.64 15.84
CA ASN A 181 2.05 10.00 16.08
C ASN A 181 1.30 11.10 15.34
N GLY A 182 0.15 10.80 14.81
CA GLY A 182 -0.61 11.76 14.02
C GLY A 182 -0.07 11.93 12.60
N ALA A 183 -0.55 12.98 11.92
CA ALA A 183 -0.24 13.23 10.52
C ALA A 183 1.27 13.29 10.26
N ALA A 184 1.75 12.48 9.34
CA ALA A 184 3.11 12.59 8.84
C ALA A 184 3.29 13.97 8.21
N ARG A 185 4.20 14.77 8.75
CA ARG A 185 4.58 16.05 8.15
C ARG A 185 5.50 15.77 6.95
N LEU A 186 4.89 15.42 5.84
CA LEU A 186 5.58 15.35 4.56
C LEU A 186 5.89 16.77 4.06
N LYS A 187 6.96 16.93 3.31
CA LYS A 187 7.23 18.20 2.61
C LYS A 187 6.11 18.43 1.58
N PRO A 188 5.73 19.68 1.31
CA PRO A 188 4.72 19.98 0.28
C PRO A 188 5.06 19.28 -1.04
N GLY A 189 4.09 18.58 -1.63
CA GLY A 189 4.24 17.83 -2.87
C GLY A 189 4.94 16.47 -2.75
N GLN A 190 5.40 16.08 -1.56
CA GLN A 190 6.03 14.78 -1.33
C GLN A 190 4.98 13.70 -1.05
N LEU A 191 4.95 12.66 -1.88
CA LEU A 191 4.13 11.48 -1.63
C LEU A 191 4.74 10.61 -0.52
N PRO A 192 3.91 9.97 0.33
CA PRO A 192 4.41 9.03 1.34
C PRO A 192 5.17 7.87 0.70
N HIS A 193 6.14 7.32 1.43
CA HIS A 193 6.79 6.09 1.00
C HIS A 193 5.79 4.92 1.02
N GLN A 194 5.90 4.08 -0.01
CA GLN A 194 5.25 2.77 -0.01
C GLN A 194 6.21 1.75 0.58
N PRO A 195 5.85 1.08 1.69
CA PRO A 195 6.70 0.05 2.26
C PRO A 195 6.88 -1.12 1.30
N LEU A 196 8.12 -1.63 1.27
CA LEU A 196 8.51 -2.86 0.60
C LEU A 196 8.67 -3.95 1.65
N LEU A 197 8.47 -5.20 1.26
CA LEU A 197 8.80 -6.35 2.10
C LEU A 197 10.09 -6.98 1.58
N VAL A 198 11.12 -7.00 2.43
CA VAL A 198 12.36 -7.71 2.15
C VAL A 198 12.63 -8.64 3.31
N ASN A 199 12.80 -9.92 3.02
CA ASN A 199 12.91 -10.97 4.02
C ASN A 199 11.74 -10.96 5.02
N GLY A 200 10.54 -10.53 4.57
CA GLY A 200 9.34 -10.39 5.39
C GLY A 200 9.39 -9.28 6.43
N GLN A 201 10.29 -8.29 6.28
CA GLN A 201 10.29 -7.06 7.09
C GLN A 201 9.94 -5.86 6.21
N ARG A 202 9.17 -4.93 6.79
CA ARG A 202 8.85 -3.66 6.13
C ARG A 202 10.09 -2.77 6.06
N CYS A 203 10.37 -2.27 4.87
CA CYS A 203 11.41 -1.28 4.64
C CYS A 203 10.94 -0.26 3.59
N VAL A 204 11.64 0.85 3.48
CA VAL A 204 11.43 1.87 2.46
C VAL A 204 12.74 2.18 1.76
N ARG A 205 12.66 2.65 0.51
CA ARG A 205 13.84 3.09 -0.23
C ARG A 205 14.08 4.57 0.02
N LEU A 206 15.25 4.90 0.57
CA LEU A 206 15.65 6.30 0.82
C LEU A 206 15.75 7.04 -0.53
N ARG A 207 15.08 8.19 -0.63
CA ARG A 207 15.12 9.05 -1.83
C ARG A 207 16.32 9.98 -1.78
N GLU A 208 16.63 10.58 -2.90
CA GLU A 208 17.68 11.60 -2.97
C GLU A 208 17.35 12.79 -2.04
N GLY A 209 18.35 13.25 -1.30
CA GLY A 209 18.20 14.34 -0.32
C GLY A 209 17.41 14.00 0.95
N GLU A 210 16.96 12.75 1.10
CA GLU A 210 16.29 12.30 2.34
C GLU A 210 17.29 11.76 3.36
N THR A 211 16.90 11.84 4.62
CA THR A 211 17.67 11.35 5.76
C THR A 211 16.87 10.32 6.57
N LEU A 212 17.55 9.56 7.41
CA LEU A 212 16.87 8.68 8.38
C LEU A 212 15.94 9.47 9.33
N LYS A 213 16.22 10.76 9.56
CA LYS A 213 15.34 11.63 10.38
C LYS A 213 14.02 11.90 9.66
N ASP A 214 14.03 12.03 8.34
CA ASP A 214 12.81 12.23 7.54
C ASP A 214 11.95 10.96 7.55
N ILE A 215 12.56 9.79 7.35
CA ILE A 215 11.87 8.50 7.47
C ILE A 215 11.33 8.27 8.88
N ALA A 216 12.15 8.56 9.93
CA ALA A 216 11.70 8.43 11.30
C ALA A 216 10.49 9.33 11.60
N ARG A 217 10.48 10.55 11.06
CA ARG A 217 9.37 11.49 11.20
C ARG A 217 8.13 11.00 10.43
N GLU A 218 8.30 10.53 9.19
CA GLU A 218 7.20 10.00 8.37
C GLU A 218 6.52 8.80 9.04
N TYR A 219 7.30 7.90 9.64
CA TYR A 219 6.77 6.68 10.28
C TYR A 219 6.53 6.84 11.78
N GLY A 220 6.65 8.06 12.32
CA GLY A 220 6.44 8.33 13.73
C GLY A 220 7.35 7.51 14.66
N MET A 221 8.55 7.22 14.22
CA MET A 221 9.53 6.42 14.94
C MET A 221 10.57 7.30 15.63
N GLN A 222 11.10 6.82 16.75
CA GLN A 222 12.30 7.43 17.31
C GLN A 222 13.49 7.17 16.38
N LEU A 223 14.26 8.20 16.05
CA LEU A 223 15.42 8.09 15.17
C LEU A 223 16.47 7.11 15.69
N SER A 224 16.64 7.03 17.02
CA SER A 224 17.54 6.05 17.67
C SER A 224 17.09 4.60 17.42
N LEU A 225 15.80 4.35 17.45
CA LEU A 225 15.22 3.04 17.15
C LEU A 225 15.42 2.67 15.68
N LEU A 226 15.14 3.61 14.77
CA LEU A 226 15.33 3.42 13.34
C LEU A 226 16.80 3.12 13.01
N ARG A 227 17.75 3.85 13.59
CA ARG A 227 19.19 3.58 13.48
C ARG A 227 19.55 2.17 13.96
N ARG A 228 19.04 1.77 15.11
CA ARG A 228 19.27 0.42 15.67
C ARG A 228 18.74 -0.70 14.76
N PHE A 229 17.58 -0.52 14.13
CA PHE A 229 17.05 -1.50 13.18
C PHE A 229 17.92 -1.62 11.93
N ASN A 230 18.54 -0.52 11.52
CA ASN A 230 19.40 -0.44 10.34
C ASN A 230 20.91 -0.63 10.65
N GLU A 231 21.24 -0.82 11.93
CA GLU A 231 22.62 -1.06 12.39
C GLU A 231 23.58 0.03 11.88
N VAL A 232 23.17 1.29 12.00
CA VAL A 232 23.95 2.46 11.57
C VAL A 232 24.30 3.36 12.74
N GLU A 233 25.51 3.90 12.71
CA GLU A 233 26.02 4.84 13.70
C GLU A 233 25.37 6.22 13.57
N ARG A 234 25.53 7.05 14.60
CA ARG A 234 24.90 8.38 14.69
C ARG A 234 25.30 9.31 13.55
N LYS A 235 26.56 9.24 13.11
CA LYS A 235 27.13 10.11 12.06
C LYS A 235 26.99 9.53 10.65
N PHE A 236 26.61 8.26 10.52
CA PHE A 236 26.49 7.62 9.21
C PHE A 236 25.27 8.12 8.46
N VAL A 237 25.47 8.51 7.21
CA VAL A 237 24.42 8.94 6.28
C VAL A 237 24.30 7.90 5.17
N PRO A 238 23.23 7.09 5.16
CA PRO A 238 23.02 6.12 4.10
C PRO A 238 22.84 6.83 2.76
N PRO A 239 23.42 6.33 1.66
CA PRO A 239 23.21 6.89 0.34
C PRO A 239 21.76 6.72 -0.13
N ALA A 240 21.35 7.57 -1.09
CA ALA A 240 20.06 7.41 -1.76
C ALA A 240 19.93 6.00 -2.37
N GLY A 241 18.72 5.48 -2.42
CA GLY A 241 18.46 4.10 -2.87
C GLY A 241 18.59 3.03 -1.79
N THR A 242 19.19 3.35 -0.63
CA THR A 242 19.31 2.41 0.50
C THR A 242 17.93 1.96 0.98
N LEU A 243 17.81 0.66 1.27
CA LEU A 243 16.64 0.11 1.98
C LEU A 243 16.75 0.45 3.46
N VAL A 244 15.79 1.19 3.99
CA VAL A 244 15.69 1.57 5.40
C VAL A 244 14.61 0.72 6.05
N TYR A 245 15.00 -0.16 6.95
CA TYR A 245 14.10 -1.08 7.65
C TYR A 245 13.34 -0.35 8.76
N LEU A 246 12.03 -0.52 8.75
CA LEU A 246 11.10 -0.01 9.77
C LEU A 246 10.93 -0.98 10.94
N GLU A 247 11.51 -2.17 10.80
CA GLU A 247 11.48 -3.27 11.76
C GLU A 247 12.88 -3.87 11.90
N ARG A 248 13.08 -4.66 12.96
CA ARG A 248 14.37 -5.31 13.20
C ARG A 248 14.64 -6.38 12.13
N LYS A 249 15.77 -6.30 11.45
CA LYS A 249 16.23 -7.32 10.50
C LYS A 249 16.33 -8.70 11.15
N LYS A 250 16.15 -9.77 10.39
CA LYS A 250 16.22 -11.16 10.86
C LYS A 250 17.68 -11.62 11.02
N SER A 251 17.86 -12.76 11.66
CA SER A 251 19.19 -13.38 11.76
C SER A 251 19.58 -14.17 10.51
N ARG A 252 18.61 -14.52 9.65
CA ARG A 252 18.81 -15.32 8.43
C ARG A 252 17.99 -14.72 7.29
N ALA A 253 18.47 -14.85 6.06
CA ALA A 253 17.72 -14.52 4.86
C ALA A 253 16.53 -15.48 4.66
N ASP A 254 15.65 -15.18 3.74
CA ASP A 254 14.57 -16.07 3.30
C ASP A 254 15.13 -17.35 2.64
N ARG A 255 14.23 -18.24 2.22
CA ARG A 255 14.62 -19.53 1.64
C ARG A 255 15.21 -19.42 0.24
N GLU A 256 14.89 -18.34 -0.46
CA GLU A 256 15.33 -18.08 -1.83
C GLU A 256 16.76 -17.56 -1.88
N HIS A 257 17.19 -16.84 -0.83
CA HIS A 257 18.53 -16.26 -0.72
C HIS A 257 19.40 -17.03 0.27
N ARG A 258 19.97 -18.15 -0.17
CA ARG A 258 20.84 -18.99 0.69
C ARG A 258 22.25 -18.46 0.76
N THR A 259 22.78 -18.00 -0.37
CA THR A 259 24.16 -17.53 -0.53
C THR A 259 24.22 -16.24 -1.32
N TYR A 260 25.33 -15.53 -1.24
CA TYR A 260 25.61 -14.34 -2.03
C TYR A 260 27.10 -14.25 -2.32
N VAL A 261 27.47 -13.94 -3.57
CA VAL A 261 28.85 -13.69 -3.97
C VAL A 261 29.15 -12.21 -3.83
N VAL A 262 30.12 -11.87 -3.00
CA VAL A 262 30.53 -10.49 -2.71
C VAL A 262 31.05 -9.80 -3.96
N LYS A 263 30.55 -8.62 -4.25
CA LYS A 263 30.92 -7.79 -5.40
C LYS A 263 31.80 -6.62 -4.99
N LYS A 264 32.49 -6.03 -5.97
CA LYS A 264 33.25 -4.80 -5.75
C LYS A 264 32.32 -3.68 -5.24
N GLY A 265 32.72 -3.04 -4.14
CA GLY A 265 31.94 -1.99 -3.47
C GLY A 265 30.97 -2.47 -2.40
N ASP A 266 30.82 -3.79 -2.22
CA ASP A 266 30.04 -4.33 -1.13
C ASP A 266 30.75 -4.11 0.22
N SER A 267 29.92 -3.91 1.23
CA SER A 267 30.28 -3.98 2.64
C SER A 267 29.35 -4.96 3.34
N LEU A 268 29.75 -5.46 4.49
CA LEU A 268 28.90 -6.34 5.29
C LEU A 268 27.56 -5.64 5.64
N TRP A 269 27.59 -4.32 5.83
CA TRP A 269 26.40 -3.51 6.05
C TRP A 269 25.52 -3.44 4.79
N SER A 270 26.08 -3.18 3.60
CA SER A 270 25.28 -3.08 2.36
C SER A 270 24.61 -4.43 2.03
N ILE A 271 25.31 -5.54 2.21
CA ILE A 271 24.75 -6.89 2.04
C ILE A 271 23.66 -7.15 3.09
N SER A 272 23.92 -6.78 4.35
CA SER A 272 22.93 -6.84 5.43
C SER A 272 21.64 -6.07 5.10
N GLN A 273 21.75 -4.87 4.51
CA GLN A 273 20.59 -4.08 4.08
C GLN A 273 19.88 -4.73 2.89
N GLN A 274 20.61 -5.24 1.92
CA GLN A 274 20.04 -5.84 0.72
C GLN A 274 19.16 -7.06 1.05
N PHE A 275 19.57 -7.91 1.99
CA PHE A 275 18.90 -9.16 2.31
C PHE A 275 18.10 -9.15 3.62
N GLY A 276 18.01 -8.03 4.30
CA GLY A 276 17.27 -7.92 5.57
C GLY A 276 17.84 -8.82 6.69
N VAL A 277 19.15 -9.01 6.71
CA VAL A 277 19.85 -9.86 7.69
C VAL A 277 20.72 -8.99 8.60
N ARG A 278 20.70 -9.25 9.91
CA ARG A 278 21.54 -8.51 10.86
C ARG A 278 23.02 -8.77 10.63
N ILE A 279 23.84 -7.73 10.80
CA ILE A 279 25.31 -7.77 10.57
C ILE A 279 25.98 -8.85 11.41
N LYS A 280 25.80 -8.84 12.73
CA LYS A 280 26.46 -9.79 13.64
C LYS A 280 26.15 -11.27 13.32
N PRO A 281 24.88 -11.68 13.13
CA PRO A 281 24.57 -13.04 12.68
C PRO A 281 25.14 -13.40 11.31
N LEU A 282 25.20 -12.43 10.39
CA LEU A 282 25.80 -12.64 9.07
C LEU A 282 27.30 -12.85 9.15
N ALA A 283 28.01 -12.01 9.91
CA ALA A 283 29.45 -12.13 10.15
C ALA A 283 29.80 -13.48 10.82
N ASN A 284 29.12 -13.80 11.92
CA ASN A 284 29.40 -15.04 12.68
C ASN A 284 29.23 -16.31 11.81
N ARG A 285 28.16 -16.34 10.98
CA ARG A 285 27.90 -17.49 10.10
C ARG A 285 28.97 -17.70 9.06
N ASN A 286 29.67 -16.64 8.66
CA ASN A 286 30.72 -16.67 7.66
C ASN A 286 32.12 -16.56 8.25
N HIS A 287 32.24 -16.67 9.57
CA HIS A 287 33.54 -16.57 10.28
C HIS A 287 34.30 -15.29 9.93
N LEU A 288 33.59 -14.18 9.68
CA LEU A 288 34.18 -12.88 9.38
C LEU A 288 34.62 -12.19 10.67
N SER A 289 35.84 -11.70 10.68
CA SER A 289 36.48 -10.95 11.77
C SER A 289 37.49 -9.95 11.18
N ASP A 290 38.20 -9.23 12.03
CA ASP A 290 39.32 -8.38 11.60
C ASP A 290 40.43 -9.19 10.94
N GLU A 291 40.61 -10.44 11.38
CA GLU A 291 41.60 -11.38 10.83
C GLU A 291 41.14 -12.05 9.53
N ASN A 292 39.83 -12.18 9.34
CA ASN A 292 39.21 -12.74 8.14
C ASN A 292 38.17 -11.77 7.58
N PRO A 293 38.58 -10.67 6.92
CA PRO A 293 37.70 -9.63 6.42
C PRO A 293 36.91 -10.05 5.17
N LEU A 294 35.83 -9.33 4.89
CA LEU A 294 35.04 -9.49 3.68
C LEU A 294 35.89 -9.21 2.44
N SER A 295 35.89 -10.13 1.48
CA SER A 295 36.66 -10.02 0.22
C SER A 295 35.76 -10.22 -1.01
N VAL A 296 36.09 -9.53 -2.11
CA VAL A 296 35.38 -9.68 -3.40
C VAL A 296 35.55 -11.10 -3.92
N GLY A 297 34.44 -11.68 -4.41
CA GLY A 297 34.39 -13.08 -4.87
C GLY A 297 34.09 -14.09 -3.77
N MET A 298 34.15 -13.70 -2.49
CA MET A 298 33.77 -14.57 -1.38
C MET A 298 32.28 -14.94 -1.48
N THR A 299 31.95 -16.20 -1.27
CA THR A 299 30.56 -16.65 -1.17
C THR A 299 30.12 -16.64 0.28
N LEU A 300 29.17 -15.77 0.60
CA LEU A 300 28.58 -15.67 1.94
C LEU A 300 27.38 -16.58 2.07
N LEU A 301 27.25 -17.23 3.22
CA LEU A 301 26.05 -17.91 3.67
C LEU A 301 25.11 -16.86 4.30
N LEU A 302 23.93 -16.66 3.70
CA LEU A 302 22.92 -15.71 4.19
C LEU A 302 21.90 -16.36 5.11
N ARG A 303 21.81 -17.72 5.04
CA ARG A 303 20.83 -18.49 5.80
C ARG A 303 21.42 -19.63 6.60
#